data_57d8a6053e48947e8a7edbceac1d6ede
#
_entry.id   57d8a6053e48947e8a7edbceac1d6ede
#
_cell.length_a   1.000
_cell.length_b   1.000
_cell.length_c   1.000
_cell.angle_alpha   90.00
_cell.angle_beta   90.00
_cell.angle_gamma   90.00
#
_symmetry.space_group_name_H-M   'P 1'
#
loop_
_entity.id
_entity.type
_entity.pdbx_description
1 polymer ?
#
loop_
_entity_poly.entity_id
_entity_poly.type
_entity_poly.pdbx_seq_one_letter_code
_entity_poly.pdbx_strand_id
1 'polypeptide(L)' 'MQDRGLAAYIAELVGTLFLVFFITAVGVLFVS' A
#
# COMPACT_ATOMS: atom_id res chain seq x y z
N MET A 1 12.50 -20.67 -5.79
CA MET A 1 12.21 -20.80 -5.40
C MET A 1 11.73 -20.42 -4.39
N GLN A 2 11.78 -20.38 -3.87
CA GLN A 2 11.40 -20.12 -2.94
C GLN A 2 11.03 -18.87 -2.61
N ASP A 3 11.24 -17.95 -3.12
CA ASP A 3 10.97 -16.63 -2.87
C ASP A 3 9.63 -16.20 -3.24
N ARG A 4 8.75 -17.13 -3.60
CA ARG A 4 7.44 -16.77 -3.89
C ARG A 4 6.78 -16.13 -2.73
N GLY A 5 6.94 -16.63 -1.49
CA GLY A 5 6.33 -16.07 -0.32
C GLY A 5 6.82 -14.67 -0.03
N LEU A 6 8.11 -14.45 -0.23
CA LEU A 6 8.70 -13.16 0.04
C LEU A 6 8.17 -12.13 -0.93
N ALA A 7 8.08 -12.49 -2.20
CA ALA A 7 7.61 -11.56 -3.20
C ALA A 7 6.16 -11.18 -2.93
N ALA A 8 5.35 -12.15 -2.54
CA ALA A 8 3.95 -11.88 -2.24
C ALA A 8 3.83 -10.97 -1.03
N TYR A 9 4.68 -11.20 -0.05
CA TYR A 9 4.64 -10.39 1.16
C TYR A 9 5.00 -8.94 0.85
N ILE A 10 6.03 -8.75 0.06
CA ILE A 10 6.46 -7.41 -0.30
C ILE A 10 5.39 -6.72 -1.14
N ALA A 11 4.76 -7.47 -2.04
CA ALA A 11 3.71 -6.89 -2.86
C ALA A 11 2.55 -6.42 -2.00
N GLU A 12 2.22 -7.19 -0.96
CA GLU A 12 1.14 -6.79 -0.07
C GLU A 12 1.52 -5.54 0.70
N LEU A 13 2.77 -5.46 1.13
CA LEU A 13 3.22 -4.30 1.86
C LEU A 13 3.13 -3.05 1.01
N VAL A 14 3.62 -3.15 -0.20
CA VAL A 14 3.60 -2.00 -1.12
C VAL A 14 2.17 -1.60 -1.41
N GLY A 15 1.31 -2.57 -1.63
CA GLY A 15 -0.09 -2.28 -1.91
C GLY A 15 -0.77 -1.60 -0.75
N THR A 16 -0.47 -2.07 0.47
CA THR A 16 -1.06 -1.48 1.65
C THR A 16 -0.59 -0.05 1.84
N LEU A 17 0.68 0.20 1.59
CA LEU A 17 1.21 1.54 1.71
C LEU A 17 0.57 2.47 0.69
N PHE A 18 0.38 1.98 -0.51
CA PHE A 18 -0.27 2.77 -1.54
C PHE A 18 -1.69 3.12 -1.15
N LEU A 19 -2.39 2.14 -0.59
CA LEU A 19 -3.77 2.33 -0.18
C LEU A 19 -3.85 3.39 0.92
N VAL A 20 -2.99 3.29 1.93
CA VAL A 20 -2.99 4.23 3.02
C VAL A 20 -2.66 5.63 2.51
N PHE A 21 -1.70 5.69 1.61
CA PHE A 21 -1.29 6.95 1.03
C PHE A 21 -2.45 7.58 0.27
N PHE A 22 -3.14 6.77 -0.51
CA PHE A 22 -4.25 7.23 -1.32
C PHE A 22 -5.36 7.79 -0.44
N ILE A 23 -5.73 7.03 0.58
CA ILE A 23 -6.81 7.44 1.48
C ILE A 23 -6.43 8.71 2.22
N THR A 24 -5.18 8.81 2.66
CA THR A 24 -4.73 9.98 3.37
C THR A 24 -4.76 11.22 2.47
N ALA A 25 -4.30 11.06 1.24
CA ALA A 25 -4.28 12.17 0.31
C ALA A 25 -5.69 12.65 0.01
N VAL A 26 -6.60 11.71 -0.22
CA VAL A 26 -7.97 12.07 -0.50
C VAL A 26 -8.60 12.74 0.72
N GLY A 27 -8.30 12.22 1.90
CA GLY A 27 -8.85 12.78 3.12
C GLY A 27 -8.40 14.22 3.32
N VAL A 28 -7.12 14.47 3.08
CA VAL A 28 -6.59 15.82 3.24
C VAL A 28 -7.24 16.76 2.25
N LEU A 29 -7.39 16.33 1.01
CA LEU A 29 -8.03 17.15 0.01
C LEU A 29 -9.49 17.40 0.34
N PHE A 30 -10.12 16.40 0.92
CA PHE A 30 -11.53 16.52 1.23
C PHE A 30 -11.79 17.55 2.34
N VAL A 31 -10.95 17.55 3.37
CA VAL A 31 -11.17 18.48 4.48
C VAL A 31 -10.50 19.81 4.23
N SER A 32 -9.57 19.85 3.30
CA SER A 32 -8.89 21.09 2.99
C SER A 32 -9.74 21.92 2.03
#